data_c110bfdbd1fc60b5d5e1ee8dff79c241
#
_entry.id   c110bfdbd1fc60b5d5e1ee8dff79c241
#
_cell.length_a   1.000
_cell.length_b   1.000
_cell.length_c   1.000
_cell.angle_alpha   90.00
_cell.angle_beta   90.00
_cell.angle_gamma   90.00
#
_symmetry.space_group_name_H-M   'P 1'
#
loop_
_entity.id
_entity.type
_entity.pdbx_description
1 polymer ?
#
loop_
_entity_poly.entity_id
_entity_poly.type
_entity_poly.pdbx_seq_one_letter_code
_entity_poly.pdbx_strand_id
1 'polypeptide(L)'
;MLFESIVIVIGVLIIAFLFAPLGLGGGILYVPLFHYVGGWEIDQKLIIVSLLLSAVTSYGSGIEHRKKGYVDDGLIRRALYGAIPGAMIGVTFVMITGTDFKSIFKILSVVVVGFVIFKMVRKVIYQQSNLTAGKEAQLGK
;
A
#
# COMPACT_ATOMS: atom_id res chain seq x y z
N MET A 1 -3.58 30.06 2.76
CA MET A 1 -3.85 29.39 1.48
C MET A 1 -2.58 29.04 0.70
N LEU A 2 -1.74 30.02 0.22
CA LEU A 2 -0.52 29.68 -0.55
C LEU A 2 0.49 28.85 0.26
N PHE A 3 0.72 29.17 1.52
CA PHE A 3 1.64 28.45 2.38
C PHE A 3 1.21 26.99 2.64
N GLU A 4 -0.05 26.77 2.93
CA GLU A 4 -0.63 25.43 3.11
C GLU A 4 -0.51 24.58 1.85
N SER A 5 -0.81 25.18 0.69
CA SER A 5 -0.67 24.49 -0.61
C SER A 5 0.79 24.09 -0.88
N ILE A 6 1.75 24.94 -0.56
CA ILE A 6 3.18 24.64 -0.72
C ILE A 6 3.59 23.47 0.19
N VAL A 7 3.16 23.48 1.45
CA VAL A 7 3.46 22.41 2.42
C VAL A 7 2.86 21.09 1.95
N ILE A 8 1.65 21.09 1.44
CA ILE A 8 0.99 19.89 0.89
C ILE A 8 1.78 19.36 -0.31
N VAL A 9 2.15 20.21 -1.26
CA VAL A 9 2.92 19.80 -2.45
C VAL A 9 4.27 19.20 -2.06
N ILE A 10 4.99 19.84 -1.14
CA ILE A 10 6.26 19.32 -0.63
C ILE A 10 6.03 17.97 0.07
N GLY A 11 5.02 17.85 0.91
CA GLY A 11 4.65 16.61 1.58
C GLY A 11 4.34 15.47 0.60
N VAL A 12 3.56 15.75 -0.44
CA VAL A 12 3.27 14.78 -1.52
C VAL A 12 4.55 14.34 -2.22
N LEU A 13 5.46 15.26 -2.54
CA LEU A 13 6.73 14.94 -3.19
C LEU A 13 7.63 14.08 -2.30
N ILE A 14 7.73 14.39 -1.01
CA ILE A 14 8.49 13.60 -0.04
C ILE A 14 7.93 12.18 0.06
N ILE A 15 6.61 12.04 0.22
CA ILE A 15 5.95 10.74 0.29
C ILE A 15 6.18 9.96 -1.02
N ALA A 16 5.98 10.59 -2.16
CA ALA A 16 6.21 9.97 -3.46
C ALA A 16 7.66 9.48 -3.58
N PHE A 17 8.64 10.32 -3.23
CA PHE A 17 10.06 9.99 -3.31
C PHE A 17 10.44 8.80 -2.40
N LEU A 18 9.94 8.77 -1.17
CA LEU A 18 10.23 7.70 -0.21
C LEU A 18 9.56 6.38 -0.57
N PHE A 19 8.34 6.43 -1.10
CA PHE A 19 7.53 5.23 -1.36
C PHE A 19 7.59 4.73 -2.80
N ALA A 20 8.05 5.53 -3.76
CA ALA A 20 8.26 5.09 -5.13
C ALA A 20 9.21 3.88 -5.24
N PRO A 21 10.38 3.85 -4.58
CA PRO A 21 11.27 2.69 -4.62
C PRO A 21 10.67 1.41 -4.06
N LEU A 22 9.72 1.55 -3.11
CA LEU A 22 9.02 0.42 -2.49
C LEU A 22 7.85 -0.10 -3.34
N GLY A 23 7.46 0.62 -4.40
CA GLY A 23 6.32 0.26 -5.24
C GLY A 23 4.95 0.39 -4.55
N LEU A 24 4.89 0.99 -3.35
CA LEU A 24 3.67 1.11 -2.54
C LEU A 24 2.79 2.31 -2.92
N GLY A 25 3.27 3.20 -3.79
CA GLY A 25 2.53 4.35 -4.29
C GLY A 25 2.20 5.45 -3.28
N GLY A 26 2.47 5.25 -1.99
CA GLY A 26 2.26 6.27 -0.94
C GLY A 26 0.80 6.56 -0.56
N GLY A 27 -0.19 5.85 -1.13
CA GLY A 27 -1.61 6.12 -0.95
C GLY A 27 -2.08 6.16 0.51
N ILE A 28 -1.50 5.31 1.36
CA ILE A 28 -1.81 5.26 2.80
C ILE A 28 -1.44 6.56 3.51
N LEU A 29 -0.39 7.27 3.06
CA LEU A 29 0.08 8.50 3.70
C LEU A 29 -0.51 9.77 3.10
N TYR A 30 -1.03 9.72 1.88
CA TYR A 30 -1.67 10.90 1.28
C TYR A 30 -2.95 11.29 2.01
N VAL A 31 -3.75 10.34 2.46
CA VAL A 31 -4.98 10.61 3.23
C VAL A 31 -4.69 11.39 4.51
N PRO A 32 -3.80 10.93 5.43
CA PRO A 32 -3.46 11.71 6.61
C PRO A 32 -2.77 13.04 6.28
N LEU A 33 -1.95 13.12 5.23
CA LEU A 33 -1.34 14.38 4.82
C LEU A 33 -2.40 15.43 4.48
N PHE A 34 -3.35 15.10 3.62
CA PHE A 34 -4.41 16.02 3.23
C PHE A 34 -5.34 16.34 4.38
N HIS A 35 -5.63 15.39 5.27
CA HIS A 35 -6.50 15.61 6.40
C HIS A 35 -5.85 16.51 7.47
N TYR A 36 -4.64 16.17 7.92
CA TYR A 36 -3.99 16.88 9.03
C TYR A 36 -3.30 18.18 8.62
N VAL A 37 -2.74 18.23 7.43
CA VAL A 37 -2.02 19.42 6.93
C VAL A 37 -2.93 20.30 6.08
N GLY A 38 -3.78 19.71 5.25
CA GLY A 38 -4.68 20.44 4.37
C GLY A 38 -6.02 20.79 5.01
N GLY A 39 -6.34 20.22 6.18
CA GLY A 39 -7.65 20.42 6.83
C GLY A 39 -8.82 19.84 6.04
N TRP A 40 -8.55 18.91 5.11
CA TRP A 40 -9.62 18.33 4.28
C TRP A 40 -10.39 17.28 5.08
N GLU A 41 -11.71 17.28 4.94
CA GLU A 41 -12.54 16.23 5.52
C GLU A 41 -12.26 14.88 4.86
N ILE A 42 -12.31 13.80 5.67
CA ILE A 42 -12.15 12.44 5.16
C ILE A 42 -13.46 12.05 4.48
N ASP A 43 -13.56 12.41 3.21
CA ASP A 43 -14.67 12.09 2.34
C ASP A 43 -14.23 11.26 1.13
N GLN A 44 -15.19 10.89 0.30
CA GLN A 44 -14.93 10.11 -0.91
C GLN A 44 -13.99 10.85 -1.89
N LYS A 45 -14.02 12.18 -1.94
CA LYS A 45 -13.18 12.99 -2.83
C LYS A 45 -11.71 12.89 -2.44
N LEU A 46 -11.42 13.00 -1.14
CA LEU A 46 -10.07 12.87 -0.61
C LEU A 46 -9.48 11.49 -0.89
N ILE A 47 -10.28 10.44 -0.75
CA ILE A 47 -9.87 9.06 -1.06
C ILE A 47 -9.56 8.91 -2.55
N ILE A 48 -10.39 9.46 -3.44
CA ILE A 48 -10.16 9.41 -4.89
C ILE A 48 -8.86 10.14 -5.27
N VAL A 49 -8.62 11.33 -4.75
CA VAL A 49 -7.38 12.09 -5.00
C VAL A 49 -6.16 11.30 -4.53
N SER A 50 -6.21 10.71 -3.34
CA SER A 50 -5.12 9.89 -2.78
C SER A 50 -4.84 8.65 -3.63
N LEU A 51 -5.88 8.00 -4.16
CA LEU A 51 -5.75 6.85 -5.06
C LEU A 51 -5.16 7.26 -6.42
N LEU A 52 -5.54 8.40 -6.97
CA LEU A 52 -4.96 8.92 -8.22
C LEU A 52 -3.47 9.22 -8.05
N LEU A 53 -3.08 9.90 -6.97
CA LEU A 53 -1.67 10.16 -6.66
C LEU A 53 -0.88 8.86 -6.49
N SER A 54 -1.46 7.89 -5.79
CA SER A 54 -0.87 6.56 -5.61
C SER A 54 -0.70 5.83 -6.94
N ALA A 55 -1.67 5.92 -7.84
CA ALA A 55 -1.59 5.31 -9.16
C ALA A 55 -0.46 5.93 -10.00
N VAL A 56 -0.34 7.27 -10.02
CA VAL A 56 0.73 7.97 -10.73
C VAL A 56 2.11 7.60 -10.18
N THR A 57 2.26 7.59 -8.84
CA THR A 57 3.52 7.23 -8.17
C THR A 57 3.90 5.78 -8.45
N SER A 58 2.94 4.86 -8.36
CA SER A 58 3.17 3.43 -8.65
C SER A 58 3.50 3.19 -10.11
N TYR A 59 2.86 3.92 -11.03
CA TYR A 59 3.16 3.82 -12.46
C TYR A 59 4.59 4.26 -12.78
N GLY A 60 5.02 5.41 -12.24
CA GLY A 60 6.39 5.89 -12.39
C GLY A 60 7.42 4.90 -11.83
N SER A 61 7.17 4.36 -10.63
CA SER A 61 7.99 3.32 -10.02
C SER A 61 8.04 2.05 -10.88
N GLY A 62 6.90 1.61 -11.40
CA GLY A 62 6.81 0.42 -12.26
C GLY A 62 7.64 0.53 -13.53
N ILE A 63 7.65 1.69 -14.19
CA ILE A 63 8.50 1.95 -15.36
C ILE A 63 9.98 1.82 -15.00
N GLU A 64 10.41 2.39 -13.88
CA GLU A 64 11.81 2.36 -13.44
C GLU A 64 12.26 0.94 -13.08
N HIS A 65 11.43 0.19 -12.35
CA HIS A 65 11.70 -1.22 -12.05
C HIS A 65 11.77 -2.09 -13.30
N ARG A 66 10.93 -1.80 -14.30
CA ARG A 66 10.96 -2.50 -15.59
C ARG A 66 12.25 -2.23 -16.34
N LYS A 67 12.75 -0.98 -16.38
CA LYS A 67 14.02 -0.62 -17.00
C LYS A 67 15.21 -1.34 -16.36
N LYS A 68 15.14 -1.57 -15.04
CA LYS A 68 16.19 -2.29 -14.29
C LYS A 68 16.09 -3.81 -14.37
N GLY A 69 15.13 -4.35 -15.09
CA GLY A 69 14.96 -5.79 -15.27
C GLY A 69 14.42 -6.54 -14.05
N TYR A 70 13.88 -5.81 -13.05
CA TYR A 70 13.29 -6.43 -11.84
C TYR A 70 11.86 -6.92 -12.03
N VAL A 71 11.31 -6.75 -13.22
CA VAL A 71 9.90 -7.03 -13.52
C VAL A 71 9.79 -8.33 -14.30
N ASP A 72 9.06 -9.29 -13.73
CA ASP A 72 8.61 -10.50 -14.40
C ASP A 72 7.23 -10.26 -15.02
N ASP A 73 7.18 -10.18 -16.35
CA ASP A 73 5.92 -9.97 -17.09
C ASP A 73 4.91 -11.11 -16.85
N GLY A 74 5.37 -12.34 -16.57
CA GLY A 74 4.53 -13.48 -16.23
C GLY A 74 3.83 -13.28 -14.87
N LEU A 75 4.56 -12.78 -13.89
CA LEU A 75 4.03 -12.48 -12.56
C LEU A 75 3.01 -11.33 -12.62
N ILE A 76 3.32 -10.27 -13.37
CA ILE A 76 2.40 -9.13 -13.54
C ILE A 76 1.09 -9.58 -14.18
N ARG A 77 1.16 -10.38 -15.23
CA ARG A 77 -0.04 -10.87 -15.91
C ARG A 77 -0.93 -11.69 -14.97
N ARG A 78 -0.34 -12.58 -14.17
CA ARG A 78 -1.07 -13.35 -13.15
C ARG A 78 -1.69 -12.45 -12.07
N ALA A 79 -0.95 -11.44 -11.61
CA ALA A 79 -1.46 -10.48 -10.64
C ALA A 79 -2.63 -9.65 -11.18
N LEU A 80 -2.58 -9.22 -12.46
CA LEU A 80 -3.67 -8.48 -13.12
C LEU A 80 -4.94 -9.33 -13.25
N TYR A 81 -4.83 -10.63 -13.55
CA TYR A 81 -5.98 -11.53 -13.59
C TYR A 81 -6.72 -11.65 -12.25
N GLY A 82 -6.02 -11.45 -11.13
CA GLY A 82 -6.64 -11.39 -9.80
C GLY A 82 -7.10 -9.99 -9.42
N ALA A 83 -6.30 -8.96 -9.74
CA ALA A 83 -6.53 -7.58 -9.31
C ALA A 83 -7.77 -6.96 -9.99
N ILE A 84 -7.96 -7.19 -11.30
CA ILE A 84 -9.08 -6.60 -12.04
C ILE A 84 -10.44 -7.13 -11.52
N PRO A 85 -10.71 -8.44 -11.47
CA PRO A 85 -11.98 -8.93 -10.93
C PRO A 85 -12.12 -8.62 -9.44
N GLY A 86 -11.02 -8.64 -8.67
CA GLY A 86 -11.04 -8.25 -7.26
C GLY A 86 -11.46 -6.78 -7.05
N ALA A 87 -10.96 -5.87 -7.88
CA ALA A 87 -11.37 -4.47 -7.85
C ALA A 87 -12.86 -4.30 -8.22
N MET A 88 -13.34 -4.99 -9.24
CA MET A 88 -14.75 -4.94 -9.64
C MET A 88 -15.68 -5.44 -8.52
N ILE A 89 -15.33 -6.57 -7.89
CA ILE A 89 -16.09 -7.12 -6.76
C ILE A 89 -16.05 -6.12 -5.58
N GLY A 90 -14.88 -5.54 -5.28
CA GLY A 90 -14.73 -4.55 -4.22
C GLY A 90 -15.60 -3.31 -4.42
N VAL A 91 -15.59 -2.73 -5.63
CA VAL A 91 -16.43 -1.56 -5.97
C VAL A 91 -17.91 -1.89 -5.87
N THR A 92 -18.33 -3.03 -6.42
CA THR A 92 -19.73 -3.48 -6.36
C THR A 92 -20.18 -3.68 -4.91
N PHE A 93 -19.34 -4.29 -4.08
CA PHE A 93 -19.60 -4.47 -2.65
C PHE A 93 -19.79 -3.13 -1.93
N VAL A 94 -18.93 -2.14 -2.20
CA VAL A 94 -19.04 -0.79 -1.63
C VAL A 94 -20.33 -0.10 -2.06
N MET A 95 -20.70 -0.24 -3.33
CA MET A 95 -21.95 0.34 -3.86
C MET A 95 -23.21 -0.25 -3.21
N ILE A 96 -23.23 -1.55 -2.95
CA ILE A 96 -24.38 -2.24 -2.34
C ILE A 96 -24.50 -1.92 -0.85
N THR A 97 -23.35 -1.79 -0.15
CA THR A 97 -23.33 -1.61 1.31
C THR A 97 -23.71 -0.19 1.75
N GLY A 98 -23.63 0.83 0.89
CA GLY A 98 -24.11 2.19 1.14
C GLY A 98 -23.55 2.84 2.41
N THR A 99 -24.41 3.34 3.28
CA THR A 99 -24.05 4.10 4.51
C THR A 99 -23.40 3.25 5.60
N ASP A 100 -23.63 1.95 5.63
CA ASP A 100 -23.07 1.03 6.62
C ASP A 100 -21.62 0.63 6.29
N PHE A 101 -21.16 1.06 5.11
CA PHE A 101 -19.81 0.78 4.61
C PHE A 101 -18.70 1.16 5.61
N LYS A 102 -18.84 2.29 6.33
CA LYS A 102 -17.81 2.75 7.30
C LYS A 102 -17.53 1.71 8.39
N SER A 103 -18.56 1.11 8.96
CA SER A 103 -18.42 0.13 10.04
C SER A 103 -17.86 -1.20 9.51
N ILE A 104 -18.38 -1.67 8.39
CA ILE A 104 -17.94 -2.92 7.74
C ILE A 104 -16.49 -2.79 7.25
N PHE A 105 -16.15 -1.66 6.63
CA PHE A 105 -14.78 -1.39 6.18
C PHE A 105 -13.79 -1.34 7.34
N LYS A 106 -14.16 -0.73 8.47
CA LYS A 106 -13.31 -0.68 9.67
C LYS A 106 -13.00 -2.08 10.19
N ILE A 107 -14.02 -2.93 10.32
CA ILE A 107 -13.86 -4.31 10.78
C ILE A 107 -13.02 -5.12 9.80
N LEU A 108 -13.33 -5.04 8.50
CA LEU A 108 -12.61 -5.73 7.44
C LEU A 108 -11.14 -5.32 7.41
N SER A 109 -10.85 -4.02 7.51
CA SER A 109 -9.48 -3.49 7.53
C SER A 109 -8.69 -4.03 8.71
N VAL A 110 -9.29 -4.07 9.91
CA VAL A 110 -8.64 -4.62 11.11
C VAL A 110 -8.32 -6.11 10.92
N VAL A 111 -9.25 -6.88 10.36
CA VAL A 111 -9.04 -8.32 10.09
C VAL A 111 -7.92 -8.54 9.08
N VAL A 112 -7.93 -7.80 7.97
CA VAL A 112 -6.91 -7.93 6.91
C VAL A 112 -5.54 -7.53 7.43
N VAL A 113 -5.43 -6.38 8.12
CA VAL A 113 -4.17 -5.90 8.69
C VAL A 113 -3.67 -6.88 9.75
N GLY A 114 -4.54 -7.38 10.64
CA GLY A 114 -4.20 -8.39 11.63
C GLY A 114 -3.65 -9.67 10.99
N PHE A 115 -4.29 -10.14 9.91
CA PHE A 115 -3.83 -11.32 9.16
C PHE A 115 -2.45 -11.11 8.52
N VAL A 116 -2.21 -9.93 7.93
CA VAL A 116 -0.92 -9.58 7.32
C VAL A 116 0.17 -9.52 8.39
N ILE A 117 -0.09 -8.86 9.52
CA ILE A 117 0.85 -8.79 10.65
C ILE A 117 1.16 -10.19 11.16
N PHE A 118 0.14 -11.03 11.37
CA PHE A 118 0.32 -12.40 11.81
C PHE A 118 1.21 -13.23 10.86
N LYS A 119 0.96 -13.13 9.54
CA LYS A 119 1.81 -13.78 8.54
C LYS A 119 3.25 -13.25 8.56
N MET A 120 3.42 -11.95 8.73
CA MET A 120 4.73 -11.30 8.73
C MET A 120 5.54 -11.71 9.95
N VAL A 121 4.95 -11.67 11.13
CA VAL A 121 5.57 -12.13 12.39
C VAL A 121 5.96 -13.61 12.30
N ARG A 122 5.05 -14.46 11.83
CA ARG A 122 5.33 -15.89 11.64
C ARG A 122 6.51 -16.14 10.69
N LYS A 123 6.60 -15.36 9.60
CA LYS A 123 7.72 -15.47 8.63
C LYS A 123 9.04 -15.05 9.26
N VAL A 124 9.07 -13.96 10.02
CA VAL A 124 10.27 -13.46 10.70
C VAL A 124 10.75 -14.49 11.74
N ILE A 125 9.86 -15.01 12.58
CA ILE A 125 10.20 -16.04 13.58
C ILE A 125 10.78 -17.29 12.90
N TYR A 126 10.15 -17.75 11.82
CA TYR A 126 10.64 -18.93 11.08
C TYR A 126 12.02 -18.71 10.45
N GLN A 127 12.27 -17.52 9.88
CA GLN A 127 13.58 -17.18 9.33
C GLN A 127 14.67 -17.10 10.41
N GLN A 128 14.34 -16.54 11.56
CA GLN A 128 15.28 -16.43 12.69
C GLN A 128 15.65 -17.81 13.27
N SER A 129 14.68 -18.72 13.37
CA SER A 129 14.92 -20.12 13.79
C SER A 129 15.87 -20.85 12.86
N ASN A 130 15.71 -20.69 11.54
CA ASN A 130 16.61 -21.34 10.56
C ASN A 130 18.03 -20.76 10.58
N LEU A 131 18.18 -19.46 10.83
CA LEU A 131 19.49 -18.81 10.95
C LEU A 131 20.25 -19.27 12.22
N THR A 132 19.54 -19.48 13.32
CA THR A 132 20.10 -19.96 14.59
C THR A 132 20.55 -21.42 14.44
N ALA A 133 19.71 -22.27 13.87
CA ALA A 133 20.06 -23.68 13.61
C ALA A 133 21.25 -23.83 12.64
N GLY A 134 21.35 -22.97 11.62
CA GLY A 134 22.49 -22.95 10.71
C GLY A 134 23.81 -22.53 11.37
N LYS A 135 23.77 -21.59 12.31
CA LYS A 135 24.93 -21.17 13.11
C LYS A 135 25.42 -22.25 14.08
N GLU A 136 24.52 -22.94 14.74
CA GLU A 136 24.88 -24.03 15.64
C GLU A 136 25.51 -25.22 14.89
N ALA A 137 25.03 -25.52 13.69
CA ALA A 137 25.62 -26.56 12.84
C ALA A 137 27.03 -26.22 12.32
N GLN A 138 27.40 -24.93 12.23
CA GLN A 138 28.75 -24.51 11.85
C GLN A 138 29.73 -24.44 13.02
N LEU A 139 29.26 -24.22 14.26
CA LEU A 139 30.11 -24.16 15.46
C LEU A 139 30.37 -25.54 16.06
N GLY A 140 29.65 -26.57 15.65
CA GLY A 140 29.82 -27.94 16.11
C GLY A 140 30.76 -28.80 15.23
N LYS A 141 31.45 -28.20 14.27
CA LYS A 141 32.51 -28.84 13.46
C LYS A 141 33.86 -28.25 13.83
#